data_5f8ea2e1fc0b69a2f4c98165bc7120bc
#
_entry.id   5f8ea2e1fc0b69a2f4c98165bc7120bc
#
_cell.length_a   1.000
_cell.length_b   1.000
_cell.length_c   1.000
_cell.angle_alpha   90.00
_cell.angle_beta   90.00
_cell.angle_gamma   90.00
#
_symmetry.space_group_name_H-M   'P 1'
#
loop_
_entity.id
_entity.type
_entity.pdbx_description
1 polymer ?
#
loop_
_entity_poly.entity_id
_entity_poly.type
_entity_poly.pdbx_seq_one_letter_code
_entity_poly.pdbx_strand_id
1 'polypeptide(L)'
;MGQKVNPHGLRVGIIKDWDSRWYAEDDFADYLVEDHKIRTYLKKKLYSAGVAKIEIESASDRVKVIIYTAKPGVVIGKGGSEIEKVKAEAQKLTSKKLIIDIKEVKRPDRDAQLVAENIALQLENRVSFRRAMKSTMGRSMKAGAKGIKTSVSGRLGGADMARTEFYSEGTIPLQTLRADIDYGFAEADTTYGKLGVKVWIYKGEVLPTKGNKEGSDK
;
A
#
# COMPACT_ATOMS: atom_id res chain seq x y z
N MET A 1 -24.91 -4.50 10.64
CA MET A 1 -23.62 -5.10 10.28
C MET A 1 -22.51 -4.30 10.93
N GLY A 2 -21.54 -4.93 11.59
CA GLY A 2 -20.46 -4.26 12.28
C GLY A 2 -19.45 -3.58 11.34
N GLN A 3 -18.69 -2.62 11.91
CA GLN A 3 -17.58 -1.95 11.24
C GLN A 3 -16.50 -2.96 10.82
N LYS A 4 -15.93 -2.80 9.63
CA LYS A 4 -14.83 -3.66 9.16
C LYS A 4 -13.49 -3.04 9.53
N VAL A 5 -12.65 -3.84 10.16
CA VAL A 5 -11.28 -3.43 10.54
C VAL A 5 -10.34 -3.59 9.34
N ASN A 6 -9.27 -2.79 9.30
CA ASN A 6 -8.20 -2.95 8.30
C ASN A 6 -7.57 -4.35 8.43
N PRO A 7 -7.55 -5.16 7.35
CA PRO A 7 -7.00 -6.52 7.38
C PRO A 7 -5.53 -6.59 7.77
N HIS A 8 -4.75 -5.56 7.45
CA HIS A 8 -3.34 -5.48 7.84
C HIS A 8 -3.22 -5.34 9.36
N GLY A 9 -3.93 -4.38 9.96
CA GLY A 9 -3.89 -4.15 11.40
C GLY A 9 -4.35 -5.36 12.23
N LEU A 10 -5.35 -6.13 11.71
CA LEU A 10 -5.82 -7.36 12.37
C LEU A 10 -4.75 -8.46 12.41
N ARG A 11 -3.76 -8.42 11.51
CA ARG A 11 -2.71 -9.47 11.32
C ARG A 11 -1.34 -9.05 11.81
N VAL A 12 -1.20 -7.83 12.33
CA VAL A 12 0.06 -7.37 12.94
C VAL A 12 0.38 -8.24 14.16
N GLY A 13 1.64 -8.68 14.24
CA GLY A 13 2.12 -9.59 15.29
C GLY A 13 1.80 -11.07 15.04
N ILE A 14 1.04 -11.43 13.98
CA ILE A 14 0.73 -12.82 13.61
C ILE A 14 1.46 -13.19 12.31
N ILE A 15 1.14 -12.53 11.20
CA ILE A 15 1.74 -12.77 9.88
C ILE A 15 2.26 -11.49 9.22
N LYS A 16 1.91 -10.32 9.75
CA LYS A 16 2.36 -9.01 9.27
C LYS A 16 3.17 -8.31 10.34
N ASP A 17 4.08 -7.47 9.91
CA ASP A 17 4.87 -6.61 10.77
C ASP A 17 4.51 -5.14 10.54
N TRP A 18 5.00 -4.26 11.43
CA TRP A 18 4.82 -2.82 11.34
C TRP A 18 5.54 -2.24 10.13
N ASP A 19 4.99 -1.17 9.57
CA ASP A 19 5.62 -0.42 8.49
C ASP A 19 6.70 0.55 8.99
N SER A 20 6.63 0.93 10.27
CA SER A 20 7.66 1.67 11.00
C SER A 20 8.25 0.78 12.06
N ARG A 21 9.58 0.64 12.06
CA ARG A 21 10.34 -0.20 12.98
C ARG A 21 11.30 0.67 13.77
N TRP A 22 10.84 1.12 14.93
CA TRP A 22 11.65 1.87 15.89
C TRP A 22 11.00 1.79 17.26
N TYR A 23 11.76 2.10 18.28
CA TYR A 23 11.33 2.20 19.65
C TYR A 23 11.72 3.57 20.18
N ALA A 24 10.81 4.24 20.88
CA ALA A 24 11.02 5.50 21.57
C ALA A 24 10.12 5.56 22.82
N GLU A 25 10.62 6.13 23.90
CA GLU A 25 9.87 6.37 25.11
C GLU A 25 9.32 7.80 25.11
N ASP A 26 10.16 8.80 25.26
CA ASP A 26 9.75 10.21 25.38
C ASP A 26 9.49 10.86 24.00
N ASP A 27 10.30 10.55 22.98
CA ASP A 27 10.25 11.18 21.65
C ASP A 27 9.28 10.48 20.67
N PHE A 28 8.33 9.67 21.16
CA PHE A 28 7.42 8.90 20.31
C PHE A 28 6.61 9.78 19.36
N ALA A 29 6.11 10.91 19.85
CA ALA A 29 5.29 11.82 19.06
C ALA A 29 6.10 12.44 17.89
N ASP A 30 7.35 12.81 18.15
CA ASP A 30 8.22 13.43 17.14
C ASP A 30 8.60 12.44 16.05
N TYR A 31 8.95 11.20 16.38
CA TYR A 31 9.20 10.14 15.42
C TYR A 31 7.98 9.83 14.56
N LEU A 32 6.78 9.79 15.15
CA LEU A 32 5.55 9.55 14.40
C LEU A 32 5.27 10.67 13.39
N VAL A 33 5.45 11.92 13.78
CA VAL A 33 5.25 13.09 12.93
C VAL A 33 6.29 13.11 11.80
N GLU A 34 7.55 12.81 12.11
CA GLU A 34 8.64 12.70 11.14
C GLU A 34 8.34 11.63 10.09
N ASP A 35 7.99 10.41 10.52
CA ASP A 35 7.61 9.31 9.64
C ASP A 35 6.45 9.68 8.73
N HIS A 36 5.42 10.33 9.26
CA HIS A 36 4.26 10.75 8.48
C HIS A 36 4.64 11.77 7.41
N LYS A 37 5.48 12.76 7.74
CA LYS A 37 5.98 13.76 6.77
C LYS A 37 6.79 13.09 5.66
N ILE A 38 7.71 12.19 5.99
CA ILE A 38 8.54 11.46 5.03
C ILE A 38 7.67 10.61 4.09
N ARG A 39 6.72 9.81 4.64
CA ARG A 39 5.81 8.98 3.84
C ARG A 39 4.96 9.81 2.89
N THR A 40 4.34 10.87 3.39
CA THR A 40 3.46 11.73 2.58
C THR A 40 4.25 12.40 1.45
N TYR A 41 5.43 12.92 1.75
CA TYR A 41 6.31 13.53 0.75
C TYR A 41 6.72 12.53 -0.33
N LEU A 42 7.26 11.37 0.06
CA LEU A 42 7.73 10.35 -0.88
C LEU A 42 6.59 9.78 -1.72
N LYS A 43 5.43 9.50 -1.12
CA LYS A 43 4.27 9.01 -1.86
C LYS A 43 3.79 10.00 -2.91
N LYS A 44 3.75 11.30 -2.58
CA LYS A 44 3.37 12.36 -3.51
C LYS A 44 4.38 12.54 -4.65
N LYS A 45 5.67 12.56 -4.32
CA LYS A 45 6.75 12.78 -5.31
C LYS A 45 6.92 11.61 -6.27
N LEU A 46 6.76 10.37 -5.77
CA LEU A 46 6.99 9.13 -6.51
C LEU A 46 5.70 8.45 -6.97
N TYR A 47 4.58 9.18 -7.00
CA TYR A 47 3.28 8.60 -7.37
C TYR A 47 3.31 7.92 -8.75
N SER A 48 3.97 8.51 -9.74
CA SER A 48 4.11 7.98 -11.11
C SER A 48 4.93 6.68 -11.19
N ALA A 49 5.79 6.43 -10.21
CA ALA A 49 6.59 5.21 -10.12
C ALA A 49 5.82 4.00 -9.58
N GLY A 50 4.60 4.20 -9.06
CA GLY A 50 3.79 3.13 -8.48
C GLY A 50 4.42 2.60 -7.18
N VAL A 51 4.36 3.40 -6.11
CA VAL A 51 4.86 3.02 -4.79
C VAL A 51 3.81 2.19 -4.07
N ALA A 52 4.11 0.92 -3.81
CA ALA A 52 3.26 -0.01 -3.10
C ALA A 52 3.28 0.22 -1.59
N LYS A 53 4.48 0.30 -1.01
CA LYS A 53 4.69 0.37 0.44
C LYS A 53 5.97 1.16 0.73
N ILE A 54 5.98 1.86 1.86
CA ILE A 54 7.17 2.53 2.41
C ILE A 54 7.38 2.03 3.82
N GLU A 55 8.48 1.35 4.07
CA GLU A 55 8.92 0.94 5.41
C GLU A 55 9.99 1.91 5.92
N ILE A 56 9.94 2.24 7.20
CA ILE A 56 10.88 3.15 7.84
C ILE A 56 11.50 2.44 9.05
N GLU A 57 12.84 2.35 9.05
CA GLU A 57 13.63 1.85 10.17
C GLU A 57 14.41 3.03 10.74
N SER A 58 14.06 3.49 11.93
CA SER A 58 14.74 4.60 12.60
C SER A 58 15.65 4.10 13.70
N ALA A 59 16.89 4.58 13.69
CA ALA A 59 17.85 4.42 14.78
C ALA A 59 18.22 5.82 15.32
N SER A 60 19.07 5.87 16.36
CA SER A 60 19.45 7.15 16.99
C SER A 60 19.98 8.18 16.00
N ASP A 61 20.88 7.76 15.09
CA ASP A 61 21.62 8.68 14.20
C ASP A 61 21.17 8.62 12.74
N ARG A 62 20.34 7.64 12.37
CA ARG A 62 20.00 7.39 10.97
C ARG A 62 18.56 6.90 10.80
N VAL A 63 17.97 7.31 9.70
CA VAL A 63 16.65 6.83 9.24
C VAL A 63 16.85 6.10 7.93
N LYS A 64 16.48 4.83 7.88
CA LYS A 64 16.49 4.01 6.68
C LYS A 64 15.08 3.89 6.15
N VAL A 65 14.86 4.35 4.91
CA VAL A 65 13.58 4.29 4.22
C VAL A 65 13.67 3.25 3.12
N ILE A 66 12.81 2.25 3.16
CA ILE A 66 12.73 1.19 2.15
C ILE A 66 11.48 1.43 1.31
N ILE A 67 11.66 1.72 0.02
CA ILE A 67 10.58 2.02 -0.91
C ILE A 67 10.33 0.81 -1.80
N TYR A 68 9.12 0.24 -1.71
CA TYR A 68 8.67 -0.83 -2.61
C TYR A 68 7.96 -0.20 -3.80
N THR A 69 8.49 -0.36 -4.99
CA THR A 69 7.98 0.26 -6.22
C THR A 69 7.84 -0.74 -7.36
N ALA A 70 6.84 -0.51 -8.22
CA ALA A 70 6.66 -1.29 -9.46
C ALA A 70 7.66 -0.90 -10.56
N LYS A 71 8.18 0.35 -10.53
CA LYS A 71 9.08 0.89 -11.56
C LYS A 71 10.33 1.50 -10.93
N PRO A 72 11.29 0.67 -10.47
CA PRO A 72 12.50 1.16 -9.80
C PRO A 72 13.33 2.09 -10.67
N GLY A 73 13.37 1.87 -11.99
CA GLY A 73 14.10 2.73 -12.92
C GLY A 73 13.64 4.19 -12.94
N VAL A 74 12.34 4.45 -12.71
CA VAL A 74 11.80 5.81 -12.63
C VAL A 74 12.24 6.51 -11.34
N VAL A 75 12.35 5.77 -10.23
CA VAL A 75 12.79 6.30 -8.94
C VAL A 75 14.29 6.59 -8.95
N ILE A 76 15.09 5.70 -9.53
CA ILE A 76 16.55 5.85 -9.59
C ILE A 76 16.91 6.96 -10.57
N GLY A 77 16.24 7.02 -11.73
CA GLY A 77 16.55 7.95 -12.79
C GLY A 77 17.86 7.62 -13.54
N LYS A 78 18.23 8.47 -14.49
CA LYS A 78 19.48 8.31 -15.26
C LYS A 78 20.69 8.52 -14.35
N GLY A 79 21.51 7.47 -14.20
CA GLY A 79 22.73 7.52 -13.37
C GLY A 79 22.50 7.83 -11.89
N GLY A 80 21.28 7.60 -11.37
CA GLY A 80 20.98 7.87 -9.96
C GLY A 80 20.63 9.33 -9.62
N SER A 81 20.50 10.19 -10.62
CA SER A 81 20.28 11.64 -10.39
C SER A 81 18.96 11.96 -9.70
N GLU A 82 17.89 11.20 -9.99
CA GLU A 82 16.57 11.46 -9.39
C GLU A 82 16.51 11.02 -7.92
N ILE A 83 17.10 9.87 -7.58
CA ILE A 83 17.13 9.42 -6.19
C ILE A 83 17.96 10.35 -5.30
N GLU A 84 19.06 10.94 -5.82
CA GLU A 84 19.86 11.90 -5.06
C GLU A 84 19.09 13.19 -4.78
N LYS A 85 18.32 13.69 -5.74
CA LYS A 85 17.41 14.84 -5.54
C LYS A 85 16.36 14.54 -4.49
N VAL A 86 15.67 13.40 -4.63
CA VAL A 86 14.65 12.96 -3.66
C VAL A 86 15.25 12.82 -2.27
N LYS A 87 16.46 12.26 -2.16
CA LYS A 87 17.17 12.11 -0.89
C LYS A 87 17.53 13.47 -0.28
N ALA A 88 18.04 14.40 -1.09
CA ALA A 88 18.40 15.75 -0.62
C ALA A 88 17.17 16.55 -0.14
N GLU A 89 16.03 16.40 -0.83
CA GLU A 89 14.79 17.04 -0.43
C GLU A 89 14.18 16.37 0.83
N ALA A 90 14.18 15.05 0.90
CA ALA A 90 13.69 14.31 2.06
C ALA A 90 14.59 14.49 3.30
N GLN A 91 15.90 14.68 3.11
CA GLN A 91 16.85 15.00 4.20
C GLN A 91 16.48 16.30 4.95
N LYS A 92 15.80 17.24 4.30
CA LYS A 92 15.34 18.49 4.95
C LYS A 92 14.18 18.27 5.92
N LEU A 93 13.51 17.10 5.86
CA LEU A 93 12.39 16.77 6.71
C LEU A 93 12.81 16.07 8.01
N THR A 94 14.06 15.61 8.08
CA THR A 94 14.62 14.90 9.23
C THR A 94 15.96 15.52 9.64
N SER A 95 16.25 15.51 10.95
CA SER A 95 17.55 15.88 11.50
C SER A 95 18.59 14.77 11.40
N LYS A 96 18.13 13.52 11.20
CA LYS A 96 18.96 12.31 11.13
C LYS A 96 19.46 12.05 9.72
N LYS A 97 20.51 11.26 9.59
CA LYS A 97 21.05 10.86 8.28
C LYS A 97 20.06 9.91 7.56
N LEU A 98 19.55 10.34 6.41
CA LEU A 98 18.61 9.56 5.61
C LEU A 98 19.33 8.60 4.66
N ILE A 99 18.88 7.34 4.65
CA ILE A 99 19.31 6.30 3.70
C ILE A 99 18.06 5.81 2.98
N ILE A 100 18.09 5.76 1.66
CA ILE A 100 16.96 5.27 0.85
C ILE A 100 17.39 3.97 0.15
N ASP A 101 16.63 2.91 0.39
CA ASP A 101 16.73 1.65 -0.30
C ASP A 101 15.51 1.45 -1.20
N ILE A 102 15.73 0.94 -2.42
CA ILE A 102 14.64 0.65 -3.37
C ILE A 102 14.51 -0.85 -3.54
N LYS A 103 13.29 -1.35 -3.35
CA LYS A 103 12.94 -2.75 -3.62
C LYS A 103 11.89 -2.82 -4.71
N GLU A 104 12.13 -3.70 -5.68
CA GLU A 104 11.20 -3.93 -6.80
C GLU A 104 10.03 -4.83 -6.38
N VAL A 105 8.82 -4.44 -6.77
CA VAL A 105 7.62 -5.26 -6.70
C VAL A 105 7.48 -6.04 -8.01
N LYS A 106 7.92 -7.31 -8.02
CA LYS A 106 7.93 -8.17 -9.22
C LYS A 106 6.55 -8.39 -9.86
N ARG A 107 5.48 -8.37 -9.07
CA ARG A 107 4.09 -8.62 -9.54
C ARG A 107 3.16 -7.52 -9.05
N PRO A 108 3.12 -6.35 -9.73
CA PRO A 108 2.31 -5.20 -9.30
C PRO A 108 0.80 -5.49 -9.29
N ASP A 109 0.30 -6.34 -10.19
CA ASP A 109 -1.11 -6.74 -10.21
C ASP A 109 -1.52 -7.65 -9.03
N ARG A 110 -0.57 -8.08 -8.19
CA ARG A 110 -0.82 -8.84 -6.96
C ARG A 110 -0.66 -7.99 -5.70
N ASP A 111 -0.39 -6.70 -5.85
CA ASP A 111 -0.31 -5.73 -4.76
C ASP A 111 -1.59 -4.90 -4.69
N ALA A 112 -2.25 -4.92 -3.53
CA ALA A 112 -3.57 -4.30 -3.38
C ALA A 112 -3.54 -2.78 -3.53
N GLN A 113 -2.45 -2.11 -3.08
CA GLN A 113 -2.31 -0.66 -3.18
C GLN A 113 -2.14 -0.22 -4.64
N LEU A 114 -1.28 -0.92 -5.40
CA LEU A 114 -1.07 -0.62 -6.82
C LEU A 114 -2.29 -0.89 -7.67
N VAL A 115 -3.04 -1.95 -7.35
CA VAL A 115 -4.32 -2.26 -8.03
C VAL A 115 -5.36 -1.19 -7.70
N ALA A 116 -5.45 -0.71 -6.46
CA ALA A 116 -6.37 0.36 -6.08
C ALA A 116 -6.06 1.67 -6.81
N GLU A 117 -4.78 2.06 -6.88
CA GLU A 117 -4.32 3.24 -7.61
C GLU A 117 -4.57 3.12 -9.13
N ASN A 118 -4.40 1.94 -9.68
CA ASN A 118 -4.70 1.69 -11.11
C ASN A 118 -6.21 1.84 -11.40
N ILE A 119 -7.08 1.37 -10.50
CA ILE A 119 -8.53 1.58 -10.63
C ILE A 119 -8.84 3.08 -10.52
N ALA A 120 -8.27 3.78 -9.55
CA ALA A 120 -8.47 5.21 -9.36
C ALA A 120 -8.07 6.01 -10.61
N LEU A 121 -6.90 5.74 -11.18
CA LEU A 121 -6.42 6.37 -12.39
C LEU A 121 -7.34 6.11 -13.60
N GLN A 122 -7.89 4.88 -13.74
CA GLN A 122 -8.85 4.58 -14.80
C GLN A 122 -10.16 5.36 -14.61
N LEU A 123 -10.62 5.55 -13.37
CA LEU A 123 -11.82 6.35 -13.07
C LEU A 123 -11.61 7.83 -13.39
N GLU A 124 -10.45 8.40 -13.08
CA GLU A 124 -10.05 9.76 -13.46
C GLU A 124 -10.03 9.94 -14.98
N ASN A 125 -9.58 8.92 -15.71
CA ASN A 125 -9.60 8.88 -17.17
C ASN A 125 -10.98 8.56 -17.77
N ARG A 126 -12.04 8.67 -16.98
CA ARG A 126 -13.46 8.47 -17.39
C ARG A 126 -13.78 7.09 -17.92
N VAL A 127 -13.01 6.06 -17.55
CA VAL A 127 -13.36 4.68 -17.84
C VAL A 127 -14.55 4.26 -16.97
N SER A 128 -15.49 3.51 -17.54
CA SER A 128 -16.61 2.97 -16.75
C SER A 128 -16.11 2.16 -15.56
N PHE A 129 -16.63 2.46 -14.36
CA PHE A 129 -16.21 1.81 -13.11
C PHE A 129 -16.35 0.29 -13.18
N ARG A 130 -17.41 -0.22 -13.84
CA ARG A 130 -17.60 -1.68 -14.03
C ARG A 130 -16.47 -2.30 -14.84
N ARG A 131 -16.05 -1.64 -15.91
CA ARG A 131 -14.95 -2.11 -16.76
C ARG A 131 -13.61 -2.03 -16.03
N ALA A 132 -13.35 -0.92 -15.34
CA ALA A 132 -12.14 -0.72 -14.56
C ALA A 132 -11.97 -1.81 -13.49
N MET A 133 -13.02 -2.07 -12.69
CA MET A 133 -13.00 -3.10 -11.65
C MET A 133 -12.81 -4.50 -12.24
N LYS A 134 -13.62 -4.92 -13.22
CA LYS A 134 -13.54 -6.27 -13.79
C LYS A 134 -12.20 -6.53 -14.50
N SER A 135 -11.69 -5.56 -15.26
CA SER A 135 -10.41 -5.69 -15.96
C SER A 135 -9.24 -5.86 -14.99
N THR A 136 -9.21 -5.08 -13.90
CA THR A 136 -8.16 -5.19 -12.89
C THR A 136 -8.27 -6.47 -12.09
N MET A 137 -9.48 -6.92 -11.73
CA MET A 137 -9.70 -8.20 -11.06
C MET A 137 -9.18 -9.37 -11.91
N GLY A 138 -9.52 -9.42 -13.20
CA GLY A 138 -9.04 -10.46 -14.10
C GLY A 138 -7.51 -10.49 -14.23
N ARG A 139 -6.82 -9.32 -14.21
CA ARG A 139 -5.37 -9.27 -14.19
C ARG A 139 -4.78 -9.80 -12.88
N SER A 140 -5.35 -9.42 -11.75
CA SER A 140 -4.89 -9.90 -10.44
C SER A 140 -5.06 -11.42 -10.29
N MET A 141 -6.16 -11.99 -10.77
CA MET A 141 -6.38 -13.44 -10.78
C MET A 141 -5.36 -14.16 -11.68
N LYS A 142 -5.08 -13.62 -12.88
CA LYS A 142 -4.02 -14.13 -13.77
C LYS A 142 -2.63 -14.02 -13.16
N ALA A 143 -2.36 -13.00 -12.35
CA ALA A 143 -1.10 -12.84 -11.61
C ALA A 143 -0.92 -13.85 -10.46
N GLY A 144 -1.95 -14.67 -10.18
CA GLY A 144 -1.90 -15.74 -9.19
C GLY A 144 -2.45 -15.34 -7.81
N ALA A 145 -3.36 -14.36 -7.74
CA ALA A 145 -4.17 -14.15 -6.55
C ALA A 145 -5.18 -15.28 -6.39
N LYS A 146 -5.43 -15.73 -5.15
CA LYS A 146 -6.44 -16.76 -4.86
C LYS A 146 -7.84 -16.19 -4.71
N GLY A 147 -7.94 -14.88 -4.54
CA GLY A 147 -9.18 -14.14 -4.50
C GLY A 147 -8.95 -12.65 -4.44
N ILE A 148 -9.90 -11.90 -4.97
CA ILE A 148 -9.88 -10.44 -4.98
C ILE A 148 -11.28 -9.90 -4.73
N LYS A 149 -11.35 -8.82 -3.94
CA LYS A 149 -12.56 -8.01 -3.75
C LYS A 149 -12.20 -6.56 -3.99
N THR A 150 -13.00 -5.90 -4.83
CA THR A 150 -12.87 -4.47 -5.10
C THR A 150 -14.17 -3.78 -4.70
N SER A 151 -14.07 -2.58 -4.15
CA SER A 151 -15.21 -1.75 -3.79
C SER A 151 -14.93 -0.32 -4.21
N VAL A 152 -15.88 0.28 -4.91
CA VAL A 152 -15.81 1.70 -5.30
C VAL A 152 -17.04 2.39 -4.74
N SER A 153 -16.84 3.54 -4.08
CA SER A 153 -17.88 4.32 -3.42
C SER A 153 -17.80 5.79 -3.80
N GLY A 154 -18.97 6.40 -3.93
CA GLY A 154 -19.13 7.80 -4.29
C GLY A 154 -20.15 8.00 -5.41
N ARG A 155 -20.06 9.11 -6.15
CA ARG A 155 -20.94 9.45 -7.29
C ARG A 155 -20.53 8.70 -8.55
N LEU A 156 -20.83 7.40 -8.60
CA LEU A 156 -20.43 6.51 -9.68
C LEU A 156 -21.09 6.90 -11.01
N GLY A 157 -20.26 7.19 -12.02
CA GLY A 157 -20.72 7.63 -13.33
C GLY A 157 -21.35 9.02 -13.35
N GLY A 158 -21.12 9.86 -12.32
CA GLY A 158 -21.68 11.19 -12.20
C GLY A 158 -23.10 11.23 -11.64
N ALA A 159 -23.61 10.12 -11.08
CA ALA A 159 -24.94 10.07 -10.46
C ALA A 159 -25.04 11.06 -9.28
N ASP A 160 -26.21 11.67 -9.09
CA ASP A 160 -26.41 12.65 -8.01
C ASP A 160 -26.33 11.99 -6.63
N MET A 161 -26.86 10.79 -6.48
CA MET A 161 -26.77 10.03 -5.25
C MET A 161 -25.54 9.15 -5.25
N ALA A 162 -24.74 9.27 -4.20
CA ALA A 162 -23.59 8.38 -3.97
C ALA A 162 -24.05 6.97 -3.65
N ARG A 163 -23.33 5.98 -4.16
CA ARG A 163 -23.54 4.57 -3.84
C ARG A 163 -22.23 3.82 -3.78
N THR A 164 -22.26 2.63 -3.21
CA THR A 164 -21.12 1.73 -3.16
C THR A 164 -21.42 0.50 -4.00
N GLU A 165 -20.53 0.21 -4.94
CA GLU A 165 -20.54 -1.00 -5.75
C GLU A 165 -19.33 -1.85 -5.41
N PHE A 166 -19.51 -3.15 -5.32
CA PHE A 166 -18.42 -4.08 -5.06
C PHE A 166 -18.53 -5.33 -5.94
N TYR A 167 -17.36 -5.83 -6.32
CA TYR A 167 -17.22 -7.10 -7.03
C TYR A 167 -16.20 -7.96 -6.30
N SER A 168 -16.43 -9.28 -6.31
CA SER A 168 -15.51 -10.25 -5.73
C SER A 168 -15.34 -11.45 -6.64
N GLU A 169 -14.14 -12.00 -6.67
CA GLU A 169 -13.81 -13.22 -7.42
C GLU A 169 -12.87 -14.07 -6.56
N GLY A 170 -13.10 -15.38 -6.53
CA GLY A 170 -12.37 -16.30 -5.67
C GLY A 170 -12.78 -16.21 -4.19
N THR A 171 -11.91 -16.72 -3.32
CA THR A 171 -12.14 -16.79 -1.87
C THR A 171 -11.38 -15.70 -1.14
N ILE A 172 -12.04 -15.02 -0.18
CA ILE A 172 -11.40 -13.97 0.64
C ILE A 172 -11.79 -14.17 2.10
N PRO A 173 -11.06 -14.99 2.85
CA PRO A 173 -11.36 -15.28 4.25
C PRO A 173 -10.87 -14.16 5.17
N LEU A 174 -11.63 -13.07 5.29
CA LEU A 174 -11.22 -11.89 6.07
C LEU A 174 -11.03 -12.19 7.56
N GLN A 175 -11.77 -13.15 8.11
CA GLN A 175 -11.70 -13.52 9.52
C GLN A 175 -10.56 -14.47 9.85
N THR A 176 -9.99 -15.18 8.87
CA THR A 176 -8.89 -16.13 9.07
C THR A 176 -7.59 -15.36 9.25
N LEU A 177 -7.01 -15.37 10.44
CA LEU A 177 -5.80 -14.61 10.77
C LEU A 177 -4.55 -15.09 10.03
N ARG A 178 -4.45 -16.39 9.76
CA ARG A 178 -3.36 -16.99 8.97
C ARG A 178 -3.44 -16.70 7.47
N ALA A 179 -4.56 -16.14 6.98
CA ALA A 179 -4.72 -15.77 5.58
C ALA A 179 -3.94 -14.48 5.28
N ASP A 180 -3.02 -14.53 4.31
CA ASP A 180 -2.31 -13.35 3.83
C ASP A 180 -3.22 -12.52 2.92
N ILE A 181 -3.85 -11.51 3.51
CA ILE A 181 -4.71 -10.57 2.82
C ILE A 181 -4.00 -9.23 2.76
N ASP A 182 -3.82 -8.76 1.54
CA ASP A 182 -3.30 -7.43 1.24
C ASP A 182 -4.47 -6.46 1.05
N TYR A 183 -4.31 -5.23 1.54
CA TYR A 183 -5.34 -4.20 1.49
C TYR A 183 -4.77 -2.92 0.92
N GLY A 184 -5.49 -2.34 -0.05
CA GLY A 184 -5.16 -1.07 -0.65
C GLY A 184 -6.34 -0.11 -0.63
N PHE A 185 -6.03 1.17 -0.45
CA PHE A 185 -6.97 2.27 -0.52
C PHE A 185 -6.43 3.36 -1.44
N ALA A 186 -7.27 3.84 -2.34
CA ALA A 186 -6.94 4.98 -3.21
C ALA A 186 -8.18 5.86 -3.40
N GLU A 187 -7.94 7.14 -3.65
CA GLU A 187 -8.96 8.11 -4.02
C GLU A 187 -8.77 8.50 -5.48
N ALA A 188 -9.86 8.57 -6.23
CA ALA A 188 -9.90 9.08 -7.59
C ALA A 188 -10.55 10.46 -7.59
N ASP A 189 -9.84 11.45 -8.11
CA ASP A 189 -10.34 12.82 -8.23
C ASP A 189 -11.09 12.97 -9.56
N THR A 190 -12.44 12.99 -9.48
CA THR A 190 -13.28 13.17 -10.66
C THR A 190 -13.93 14.55 -10.67
N THR A 191 -14.45 14.96 -11.84
CA THR A 191 -15.17 16.24 -11.99
C THR A 191 -16.41 16.34 -11.11
N TYR A 192 -16.95 15.20 -10.65
CA TYR A 192 -18.15 15.12 -9.77
C TYR A 192 -17.81 14.93 -8.30
N GLY A 193 -16.53 14.93 -7.94
CA GLY A 193 -16.03 14.70 -6.59
C GLY A 193 -15.13 13.49 -6.47
N LYS A 194 -14.72 13.18 -5.25
CA LYS A 194 -13.83 12.04 -4.97
C LYS A 194 -14.57 10.72 -4.95
N LEU A 195 -13.95 9.70 -5.55
CA LEU A 195 -14.39 8.31 -5.45
C LEU A 195 -13.39 7.53 -4.60
N GLY A 196 -13.88 6.84 -3.57
CA GLY A 196 -13.05 5.98 -2.73
C GLY A 196 -12.97 4.57 -3.32
N VAL A 197 -11.75 4.08 -3.54
CA VAL A 197 -11.47 2.73 -4.04
C VAL A 197 -10.84 1.91 -2.93
N LYS A 198 -11.39 0.73 -2.63
CA LYS A 198 -10.85 -0.23 -1.66
C LYS A 198 -10.64 -1.57 -2.36
N VAL A 199 -9.48 -2.17 -2.15
CA VAL A 199 -9.11 -3.46 -2.75
C VAL A 199 -8.59 -4.39 -1.68
N TRP A 200 -9.03 -5.64 -1.70
CA TRP A 200 -8.54 -6.74 -0.89
C TRP A 200 -8.05 -7.85 -1.81
N ILE A 201 -6.82 -8.30 -1.63
CA ILE A 201 -6.23 -9.40 -2.41
C ILE A 201 -5.79 -10.49 -1.46
N TYR A 202 -6.32 -11.69 -1.67
CA TYR A 202 -5.93 -12.88 -0.93
C TYR A 202 -4.78 -13.59 -1.66
N LYS A 203 -3.64 -13.67 -1.00
CA LYS A 203 -2.39 -14.27 -1.53
C LYS A 203 -2.23 -15.74 -1.17
N GLY A 204 -2.95 -16.23 -0.17
CA GLY A 204 -2.89 -17.59 0.34
C GLY A 204 -2.76 -17.63 1.86
N GLU A 205 -2.62 -18.81 2.44
CA GLU A 205 -2.39 -19.00 3.87
C GLU A 205 -0.91 -19.08 4.18
N VAL A 206 -0.50 -18.48 5.30
CA VAL A 206 0.83 -18.61 5.89
C VAL A 206 0.71 -19.56 7.06
N LEU A 207 1.28 -20.76 6.90
CA LEU A 207 1.32 -21.75 7.95
C LEU A 207 2.65 -21.62 8.71
N PRO A 208 2.67 -21.82 10.04
CA PRO A 208 3.91 -21.81 10.81
C PRO A 208 4.81 -22.94 10.32
N THR A 209 6.00 -22.59 9.88
CA THR A 209 7.07 -23.56 9.58
C THR A 209 7.69 -24.05 10.89
N LYS A 210 7.99 -25.33 11.00
CA LYS A 210 8.56 -25.96 12.23
C LYS A 210 9.85 -25.31 12.78
N GLY A 211 10.47 -24.37 12.03
CA GLY A 211 11.68 -23.64 12.44
C GLY A 211 11.45 -22.31 13.19
N ASN A 212 10.23 -21.79 13.25
CA ASN A 212 9.96 -20.48 13.87
C ASN A 212 9.40 -20.57 15.31
N LYS A 213 9.59 -21.70 16.00
CA LYS A 213 9.13 -21.85 17.40
C LYS A 213 10.10 -21.33 18.46
N GLU A 214 11.23 -20.74 18.08
CA GLU A 214 12.25 -20.28 19.05
C GLU A 214 12.15 -18.82 19.48
N GLY A 215 11.02 -18.14 19.24
CA GLY A 215 10.90 -16.70 19.53
C GLY A 215 9.76 -16.26 20.47
N SER A 216 8.97 -17.18 21.06
CA SER A 216 7.80 -16.76 21.83
C SER A 216 7.89 -16.98 23.36
N ASP A 217 9.05 -17.45 23.87
CA ASP A 217 9.29 -17.60 25.32
C ASP A 217 10.55 -16.85 25.74
N LYS A 218 10.45 -15.53 25.80
CA LYS A 218 11.27 -14.67 26.67
C LYS A 218 10.60 -13.34 26.91
#